data_c642cc2405e14f3c72b1474d17f27091
#
_entry.id   c642cc2405e14f3c72b1474d17f27091
#
_cell.length_a   1.000
_cell.length_b   1.000
_cell.length_c   1.000
_cell.angle_alpha   90.00
_cell.angle_beta   90.00
_cell.angle_gamma   90.00
#
_symmetry.space_group_name_H-M   'P 1'
#
loop_
_entity.id
_entity.type
_entity.pdbx_description
1 polymer ?
#
loop_
_entity_poly.entity_id
_entity_poly.type
_entity_poly.pdbx_seq_one_letter_code
_entity_poly.pdbx_strand_id
1 'polypeptide(L)'
;MNFTASAPVRQPAPELPDRGGAAPPSLQPRGEREEFNMFRISRTTPFKLPSILGWLGPMRMEGFFGQLAGQEFVDSATGLVGQFGQSVSPQPFIHGQKLSFKPTRNLAIGFFRTTVHGGPGYPFTIHTLLRSLFSTANETIRAAGGNSNKPGNRTSGMDLNYRVPGLRNWLTFYADGYTDDQFSPVAYADRSAWRAGLYLTQFPLVRKLDLRVEGVYTDNPIGGAVGHGFYYFNCTWRSGYANHGDLIGSWVGREGQGAQAWGTYHFSPRSLLQLNFRDQKVSQEFIPGGGTLTDVGVRCDYQVLPSVGISASVQDEHWLFPVIQPGAQKNVAASLQILFQPQKLFQHSAKSDGGADTSDGGRP
;
A
#
# COMPACT_ATOMS: atom_id res chain seq x y z
N MET A 1 -4.82 -5.91 4.71
CA MET A 1 -3.53 -5.44 4.13
C MET A 1 -3.85 -4.53 2.97
N ASN A 2 -3.56 -3.26 3.11
CA ASN A 2 -3.76 -2.34 2.00
C ASN A 2 -2.64 -2.53 1.02
N PHE A 3 -2.90 -3.23 -0.07
CA PHE A 3 -2.18 -2.98 -1.29
C PHE A 3 -2.81 -1.75 -1.96
N THR A 4 -2.43 -0.60 -1.50
CA THR A 4 -2.47 0.56 -2.36
C THR A 4 -1.35 0.34 -3.37
N ALA A 5 -1.63 0.43 -4.65
CA ALA A 5 -0.61 0.33 -5.70
C ALA A 5 0.51 1.37 -5.50
N SER A 6 0.24 2.38 -4.72
CA SER A 6 1.16 3.44 -4.31
C SER A 6 1.45 3.46 -2.81
N ALA A 7 0.82 2.61 -1.99
CA ALA A 7 1.39 2.42 -0.68
C ALA A 7 2.71 1.71 -0.91
N PRO A 8 3.85 2.25 -0.46
CA PRO A 8 4.97 1.40 -0.27
C PRO A 8 4.41 0.26 0.57
N VAL A 9 4.58 -0.97 0.08
CA VAL A 9 4.69 -2.06 1.04
C VAL A 9 5.56 -1.46 2.11
N ARG A 10 5.02 -1.21 3.29
CA ARG A 10 5.82 -0.71 4.40
C ARG A 10 7.03 -1.62 4.42
N GLN A 11 8.12 -1.12 3.85
CA GLN A 11 9.38 -1.70 4.22
C GLN A 11 9.40 -1.52 5.72
N PRO A 12 9.60 -2.58 6.51
CA PRO A 12 9.88 -2.38 7.90
C PRO A 12 10.91 -1.27 7.93
N ALA A 13 10.67 -0.26 8.74
CA ALA A 13 11.63 0.79 8.99
C ALA A 13 12.97 0.06 9.07
N PRO A 14 14.02 0.58 8.40
CA PRO A 14 15.28 -0.11 8.35
C PRO A 14 15.55 -0.65 9.74
N GLU A 15 15.71 -1.97 9.83
CA GLU A 15 16.00 -2.64 11.08
C GLU A 15 17.09 -1.84 11.79
N LEU A 16 16.67 -0.96 12.68
CA LEU A 16 17.52 -0.51 13.76
C LEU A 16 17.89 -1.78 14.51
N PRO A 17 19.13 -1.95 14.95
CA PRO A 17 19.47 -3.10 15.76
C PRO A 17 18.46 -3.17 16.91
N ASP A 18 17.65 -4.18 16.85
CA ASP A 18 16.72 -4.76 17.80
C ASP A 18 16.31 -3.87 19.00
N ARG A 19 15.55 -2.80 18.70
CA ARG A 19 14.68 -2.13 19.66
C ARG A 19 13.29 -2.22 19.09
N GLY A 20 12.51 -3.20 19.56
CA GLY A 20 11.19 -3.58 19.09
C GLY A 20 10.17 -2.45 19.10
N GLY A 21 10.28 -1.56 18.14
CA GLY A 21 9.34 -0.48 17.83
C GLY A 21 8.57 -0.87 16.58
N ALA A 22 7.33 -1.33 16.74
CA ALA A 22 6.40 -1.43 15.65
C ALA A 22 6.27 -0.06 14.96
N ALA A 23 6.38 -0.02 13.63
CA ALA A 23 6.09 1.18 12.85
C ALA A 23 4.68 1.68 13.21
N PRO A 24 4.48 3.00 13.39
CA PRO A 24 3.18 3.53 13.74
C PRO A 24 2.15 3.18 12.66
N PRO A 25 0.95 2.71 13.04
CA PRO A 25 -0.12 2.46 12.10
C PRO A 25 -0.52 3.78 11.43
N SER A 26 -0.79 3.75 10.13
CA SER A 26 -1.31 4.91 9.40
C SER A 26 -2.62 5.38 10.02
N LEU A 27 -2.75 6.70 10.22
CA LEU A 27 -4.02 7.34 10.52
C LEU A 27 -4.90 7.29 9.26
N GLN A 28 -5.62 6.23 9.10
CA GLN A 28 -6.83 6.21 8.30
C GLN A 28 -7.95 5.84 9.25
N PRO A 29 -9.14 6.49 9.15
CA PRO A 29 -10.28 6.01 9.91
C PRO A 29 -10.43 4.51 9.61
N ARG A 30 -10.39 3.71 10.64
CA ARG A 30 -10.73 2.28 10.56
C ARG A 30 -12.25 2.20 10.41
N GLY A 31 -12.77 2.51 9.23
CA GLY A 31 -13.93 1.81 8.76
C GLY A 31 -13.53 0.34 8.65
N GLU A 32 -14.44 -0.56 8.98
CA GLU A 32 -14.23 -1.99 8.79
C GLU A 32 -13.76 -2.21 7.37
N ARG A 33 -12.45 -2.45 7.21
CA ARG A 33 -11.88 -2.70 5.90
C ARG A 33 -12.25 -4.11 5.58
N GLU A 34 -13.16 -4.30 4.66
CA GLU A 34 -13.39 -5.59 4.08
C GLU A 34 -12.09 -6.03 3.39
N GLU A 35 -11.40 -6.95 4.02
CA GLU A 35 -10.21 -7.58 3.46
C GLU A 35 -10.67 -8.44 2.28
N PHE A 36 -10.05 -8.26 1.12
CA PHE A 36 -10.32 -9.19 0.04
C PHE A 36 -9.55 -10.50 0.27
N ASN A 37 -10.19 -11.61 -0.09
CA ASN A 37 -9.60 -12.93 0.02
C ASN A 37 -8.36 -13.03 -0.86
N MET A 38 -7.18 -13.09 -0.25
CA MET A 38 -5.94 -13.21 -0.98
C MET A 38 -4.98 -14.22 -0.38
N PHE A 39 -4.24 -14.85 -1.28
CA PHE A 39 -3.09 -15.67 -0.97
C PHE A 39 -1.82 -14.84 -1.19
N ARG A 40 -0.93 -14.79 -0.21
CA ARG A 40 0.34 -14.07 -0.29
C ARG A 40 1.51 -15.01 -0.03
N ILE A 41 2.51 -14.92 -0.90
CA ILE A 41 3.82 -15.56 -0.72
C ILE A 41 4.84 -14.44 -0.54
N SER A 42 5.58 -14.47 0.55
CA SER A 42 6.71 -13.56 0.75
C SER A 42 7.90 -14.33 1.29
N ARG A 43 9.06 -14.09 0.69
CA ARG A 43 10.32 -14.59 1.23
C ARG A 43 10.83 -13.59 2.26
N THR A 44 10.67 -13.92 3.53
CA THR A 44 11.07 -13.05 4.65
C THR A 44 12.59 -12.93 4.77
N THR A 45 13.32 -14.04 4.55
CA THR A 45 14.79 -14.04 4.59
C THR A 45 15.34 -13.57 3.25
N PRO A 46 16.13 -12.48 3.21
CA PRO A 46 16.77 -12.03 1.98
C PRO A 46 17.73 -13.08 1.43
N PHE A 47 17.85 -13.14 0.12
CA PHE A 47 18.83 -14.00 -0.56
C PHE A 47 19.74 -13.15 -1.43
N LYS A 48 20.92 -13.66 -1.75
CA LYS A 48 21.86 -13.05 -2.70
C LYS A 48 21.96 -13.90 -3.94
N LEU A 49 22.01 -13.25 -5.09
CA LEU A 49 22.31 -13.94 -6.34
C LEU A 49 23.82 -14.29 -6.40
N PRO A 50 24.15 -15.42 -6.98
CA PRO A 50 25.56 -15.80 -7.16
C PRO A 50 26.24 -14.95 -8.24
N SER A 51 27.59 -14.98 -8.24
CA SER A 51 28.45 -14.42 -9.28
C SER A 51 28.24 -12.92 -9.52
N ILE A 52 28.23 -12.51 -10.78
CA ILE A 52 28.15 -11.10 -11.24
C ILE A 52 26.93 -10.36 -10.68
N LEU A 53 25.81 -11.04 -10.45
CA LEU A 53 24.60 -10.41 -9.91
C LEU A 53 24.65 -10.18 -8.40
N GLY A 54 25.70 -10.62 -7.72
CA GLY A 54 25.91 -10.39 -6.28
C GLY A 54 26.01 -8.91 -5.89
N TRP A 55 26.36 -8.02 -6.84
CA TRP A 55 26.40 -6.56 -6.63
C TRP A 55 25.03 -5.93 -6.34
N LEU A 56 23.95 -6.59 -6.77
CA LEU A 56 22.59 -6.17 -6.43
C LEU A 56 22.32 -6.24 -4.93
N GLY A 57 23.17 -6.95 -4.17
CA GLY A 57 23.01 -7.10 -2.74
C GLY A 57 21.89 -8.05 -2.33
N PRO A 58 21.41 -7.97 -1.08
CA PRO A 58 20.30 -8.79 -0.62
C PRO A 58 19.01 -8.47 -1.36
N MET A 59 18.30 -9.52 -1.78
CA MET A 59 17.05 -9.44 -2.52
C MET A 59 15.89 -10.03 -1.73
N ARG A 60 14.69 -9.49 -1.93
CA ARG A 60 13.42 -10.02 -1.42
C ARG A 60 12.42 -10.13 -2.57
N MET A 61 11.60 -11.16 -2.51
CA MET A 61 10.51 -11.37 -3.46
C MET A 61 9.21 -11.52 -2.70
N GLU A 62 8.18 -10.90 -3.23
CA GLU A 62 6.81 -11.00 -2.73
C GLU A 62 5.86 -11.19 -3.90
N GLY A 63 4.80 -11.96 -3.67
CA GLY A 63 3.71 -12.13 -4.61
C GLY A 63 2.40 -12.29 -3.87
N PHE A 64 1.32 -11.87 -4.49
CA PHE A 64 -0.02 -12.12 -4.00
C PHE A 64 -0.96 -12.43 -5.15
N PHE A 65 -2.03 -13.13 -4.83
CA PHE A 65 -3.13 -13.43 -5.71
C PHE A 65 -4.43 -13.36 -4.90
N GLY A 66 -5.44 -12.69 -5.42
CA GLY A 66 -6.73 -12.57 -4.75
C GLY A 66 -7.86 -12.27 -5.71
N GLN A 67 -9.08 -12.32 -5.22
CA GLN A 67 -10.28 -11.97 -5.98
C GLN A 67 -10.80 -10.63 -5.48
N LEU A 68 -11.03 -9.71 -6.39
CA LEU A 68 -11.69 -8.44 -6.09
C LEU A 68 -13.18 -8.65 -5.89
N ALA A 69 -13.81 -7.75 -5.18
CA ALA A 69 -15.25 -7.76 -4.93
C ALA A 69 -15.84 -6.36 -5.16
N GLY A 70 -17.15 -6.31 -5.35
CA GLY A 70 -17.86 -5.05 -5.59
C GLY A 70 -17.57 -4.42 -6.95
N GLN A 71 -16.99 -5.16 -7.90
CA GLN A 71 -16.75 -4.67 -9.26
C GLN A 71 -18.09 -4.62 -10.02
N GLU A 72 -18.29 -3.51 -10.72
CA GLU A 72 -19.43 -3.27 -11.56
C GLU A 72 -19.05 -3.24 -13.04
N PHE A 73 -20.06 -3.47 -13.89
CA PHE A 73 -19.87 -3.34 -15.32
C PHE A 73 -19.58 -1.90 -15.73
N VAL A 74 -18.62 -1.74 -16.62
CA VAL A 74 -18.42 -0.53 -17.39
C VAL A 74 -19.34 -0.58 -18.60
N ASP A 75 -19.89 0.55 -18.98
CA ASP A 75 -20.45 0.72 -20.30
C ASP A 75 -19.30 0.62 -21.31
N SER A 76 -19.15 -0.53 -21.92
CA SER A 76 -18.09 -0.72 -22.89
C SER A 76 -18.63 -0.40 -24.28
N ALA A 77 -17.90 0.45 -24.99
CA ALA A 77 -18.11 0.68 -26.42
C ALA A 77 -18.04 -0.62 -27.26
N THR A 78 -17.69 -1.73 -26.66
CA THR A 78 -17.59 -3.04 -27.30
C THR A 78 -18.83 -3.91 -27.11
N GLY A 79 -19.83 -3.44 -26.37
CA GLY A 79 -21.08 -4.18 -26.14
C GLY A 79 -20.92 -5.51 -25.38
N LEU A 80 -19.76 -5.77 -24.81
CA LEU A 80 -19.42 -7.04 -24.15
C LEU A 80 -20.08 -7.22 -22.80
N VAL A 81 -20.82 -6.23 -22.29
CA VAL A 81 -20.91 -6.23 -20.86
C VAL A 81 -22.17 -5.57 -20.43
N GLY A 82 -22.96 -6.29 -19.70
CA GLY A 82 -24.23 -5.99 -19.10
C GLY A 82 -24.59 -4.53 -18.82
N GLN A 83 -25.67 -4.32 -18.14
CA GLN A 83 -26.14 -2.98 -17.84
C GLN A 83 -25.20 -2.27 -16.87
N PHE A 84 -24.98 -0.99 -17.10
CA PHE A 84 -24.24 -0.10 -16.21
C PHE A 84 -24.77 -0.19 -14.77
N GLY A 85 -23.88 -0.33 -13.80
CA GLY A 85 -24.23 -0.47 -12.38
C GLY A 85 -24.58 -1.89 -11.94
N GLN A 86 -24.59 -2.89 -12.83
CA GLN A 86 -24.71 -4.28 -12.42
C GLN A 86 -23.38 -4.84 -11.92
N SER A 87 -23.47 -5.66 -10.90
CA SER A 87 -22.30 -6.40 -10.41
C SER A 87 -21.75 -7.34 -11.48
N VAL A 88 -20.45 -7.34 -11.62
CA VAL A 88 -19.71 -8.25 -12.50
C VAL A 88 -19.77 -9.66 -11.93
N SER A 89 -20.10 -10.65 -12.75
CA SER A 89 -20.07 -12.07 -12.36
C SER A 89 -19.49 -12.92 -13.51
N PRO A 90 -18.39 -13.68 -13.26
CA PRO A 90 -17.61 -13.72 -12.02
C PRO A 90 -16.81 -12.43 -11.77
N GLN A 91 -16.52 -12.14 -10.51
CA GLN A 91 -15.68 -11.02 -10.13
C GLN A 91 -14.23 -11.22 -10.61
N PRO A 92 -13.51 -10.16 -11.01
CA PRO A 92 -12.15 -10.27 -11.51
C PRO A 92 -11.17 -10.65 -10.39
N PHE A 93 -10.01 -11.12 -10.80
CA PHE A 93 -8.89 -11.41 -9.92
C PHE A 93 -7.83 -10.33 -10.04
N ILE A 94 -7.04 -10.18 -8.99
CA ILE A 94 -5.84 -9.34 -8.97
C ILE A 94 -4.65 -10.17 -8.50
N HIS A 95 -3.53 -10.00 -9.13
CA HIS A 95 -2.25 -10.48 -8.60
C HIS A 95 -1.20 -9.39 -8.66
N GLY A 96 -0.20 -9.52 -7.81
CA GLY A 96 0.94 -8.62 -7.81
C GLY A 96 2.23 -9.35 -7.48
N GLN A 97 3.32 -8.77 -7.96
CA GLN A 97 4.68 -9.24 -7.75
C GLN A 97 5.56 -8.06 -7.39
N LYS A 98 6.43 -8.24 -6.42
CA LYS A 98 7.46 -7.25 -6.06
C LYS A 98 8.80 -7.92 -5.92
N LEU A 99 9.81 -7.30 -6.50
CA LEU A 99 11.21 -7.63 -6.34
C LEU A 99 11.92 -6.42 -5.74
N SER A 100 12.58 -6.61 -4.60
CA SER A 100 13.34 -5.55 -3.95
C SER A 100 14.79 -6.00 -3.76
N PHE A 101 15.72 -5.09 -3.90
CA PHE A 101 17.15 -5.35 -3.73
C PHE A 101 17.84 -4.15 -3.08
N LYS A 102 18.96 -4.42 -2.42
CA LYS A 102 19.70 -3.43 -1.65
C LYS A 102 21.17 -3.42 -2.04
N PRO A 103 21.53 -2.73 -3.15
CA PRO A 103 22.88 -2.74 -3.68
C PRO A 103 23.90 -2.11 -2.73
N THR A 104 23.48 -1.18 -1.88
CA THR A 104 24.34 -0.58 -0.86
C THR A 104 23.65 -0.54 0.51
N ARG A 105 24.38 -0.20 1.54
CA ARG A 105 23.82 0.00 2.89
C ARG A 105 22.79 1.14 2.96
N ASN A 106 22.88 2.06 2.01
CA ASN A 106 22.08 3.28 2.01
C ASN A 106 20.96 3.28 0.98
N LEU A 107 21.03 2.42 -0.04
CA LEU A 107 20.10 2.39 -1.16
C LEU A 107 19.34 1.08 -1.20
N ALA A 108 18.03 1.16 -1.24
CA ALA A 108 17.14 0.05 -1.56
C ALA A 108 16.24 0.45 -2.74
N ILE A 109 16.03 -0.45 -3.68
CA ILE A 109 15.23 -0.26 -4.88
C ILE A 109 14.25 -1.43 -4.97
N GLY A 110 13.01 -1.15 -5.33
CA GLY A 110 12.01 -2.16 -5.60
C GLY A 110 11.35 -1.94 -6.94
N PHE A 111 10.96 -3.03 -7.59
CA PHE A 111 10.09 -3.04 -8.75
C PHE A 111 8.86 -3.86 -8.41
N PHE A 112 7.70 -3.35 -8.77
CA PHE A 112 6.46 -4.06 -8.56
C PHE A 112 5.58 -3.99 -9.81
N ARG A 113 4.71 -4.96 -9.90
CA ARG A 113 3.72 -5.05 -10.95
C ARG A 113 2.45 -5.63 -10.38
N THR A 114 1.31 -5.10 -10.78
CA THR A 114 0.00 -5.66 -10.50
C THR A 114 -0.78 -5.89 -11.79
N THR A 115 -1.71 -6.83 -11.77
CA THR A 115 -2.55 -7.13 -12.92
C THR A 115 -3.93 -7.49 -12.43
N VAL A 116 -4.95 -6.79 -12.93
CA VAL A 116 -6.36 -7.18 -12.79
C VAL A 116 -6.74 -8.01 -14.02
N HIS A 117 -7.31 -9.18 -13.82
CA HIS A 117 -7.64 -10.11 -14.90
C HIS A 117 -8.87 -10.98 -14.55
N GLY A 118 -9.41 -11.68 -15.53
CA GLY A 118 -10.61 -12.48 -15.34
C GLY A 118 -11.89 -11.64 -15.40
N GLY A 119 -13.00 -12.22 -15.01
CA GLY A 119 -14.32 -11.60 -15.13
C GLY A 119 -15.03 -11.97 -16.43
N PRO A 120 -16.23 -11.40 -16.70
CA PRO A 120 -17.01 -11.72 -17.88
C PRO A 120 -16.27 -11.42 -19.18
N GLY A 121 -16.30 -12.36 -20.12
CA GLY A 121 -15.57 -12.26 -21.38
C GLY A 121 -14.05 -12.52 -21.27
N TYR A 122 -13.52 -12.69 -20.07
CA TYR A 122 -12.11 -12.96 -19.79
C TYR A 122 -11.96 -14.20 -18.91
N PRO A 123 -12.04 -15.42 -19.48
CA PRO A 123 -12.05 -16.65 -18.70
C PRO A 123 -10.74 -16.82 -17.92
N PHE A 124 -10.89 -17.22 -16.66
CA PHE A 124 -9.77 -17.58 -15.82
C PHE A 124 -9.33 -19.02 -16.14
N THR A 125 -8.20 -19.17 -16.78
CA THR A 125 -7.54 -20.44 -17.10
C THR A 125 -6.08 -20.42 -16.66
N ILE A 126 -5.46 -21.59 -16.56
CA ILE A 126 -4.01 -21.66 -16.27
C ILE A 126 -3.22 -20.89 -17.33
N HIS A 127 -3.61 -20.97 -18.60
CA HIS A 127 -2.96 -20.25 -19.69
C HIS A 127 -3.07 -18.72 -19.51
N THR A 128 -4.27 -18.19 -19.24
CA THR A 128 -4.47 -16.76 -19.04
C THR A 128 -3.75 -16.27 -17.78
N LEU A 129 -3.72 -17.06 -16.71
CA LEU A 129 -2.96 -16.75 -15.49
C LEU A 129 -1.45 -16.69 -15.77
N LEU A 130 -0.88 -17.72 -16.39
CA LEU A 130 0.55 -17.72 -16.72
C LEU A 130 0.90 -16.56 -17.64
N ARG A 131 0.05 -16.27 -18.61
CA ARG A 131 0.23 -15.12 -19.49
C ARG A 131 0.16 -13.79 -18.73
N SER A 132 -0.77 -13.64 -17.79
CA SER A 132 -0.85 -12.45 -16.96
C SER A 132 0.36 -12.28 -16.04
N LEU A 133 0.93 -13.39 -15.54
CA LEU A 133 2.12 -13.40 -14.70
C LEU A 133 3.41 -13.05 -15.46
N PHE A 134 3.59 -13.52 -16.68
CA PHE A 134 4.89 -13.46 -17.37
C PHE A 134 4.91 -12.57 -18.62
N SER A 135 3.77 -12.26 -19.24
CA SER A 135 3.75 -11.42 -20.42
C SER A 135 4.18 -9.98 -20.10
N THR A 136 4.95 -9.38 -20.98
CA THR A 136 5.29 -7.96 -20.97
C THR A 136 4.48 -7.15 -21.99
N ALA A 137 3.63 -7.83 -22.79
CA ALA A 137 2.81 -7.15 -23.77
C ALA A 137 1.73 -6.29 -23.09
N ASN A 138 1.59 -5.04 -23.51
CA ASN A 138 0.48 -4.19 -23.12
C ASN A 138 -0.81 -4.68 -23.76
N GLU A 139 -1.92 -4.48 -23.08
CA GLU A 139 -3.21 -4.63 -23.72
C GLU A 139 -3.39 -3.49 -24.72
N THR A 140 -3.29 -3.80 -25.99
CA THR A 140 -3.81 -2.90 -27.00
C THR A 140 -5.32 -2.83 -26.83
N ILE A 141 -5.81 -1.68 -26.45
CA ILE A 141 -7.21 -1.31 -26.46
C ILE A 141 -7.79 -1.72 -27.82
N ARG A 142 -8.80 -2.61 -27.81
CA ARG A 142 -9.60 -3.01 -28.97
C ARG A 142 -9.05 -4.14 -29.85
N ALA A 143 -9.37 -5.35 -29.45
CA ALA A 143 -9.92 -6.27 -30.41
C ALA A 143 -11.44 -6.29 -30.19
N ALA A 144 -12.20 -5.71 -31.05
CA ALA A 144 -13.63 -5.96 -31.16
C ALA A 144 -13.82 -7.47 -31.32
N GLY A 145 -14.56 -8.10 -30.40
CA GLY A 145 -14.72 -9.54 -30.37
C GLY A 145 -13.80 -10.21 -29.36
N GLY A 146 -14.22 -10.22 -28.10
CA GLY A 146 -13.76 -10.97 -26.95
C GLY A 146 -12.54 -11.87 -27.14
N ASN A 147 -11.36 -11.31 -27.16
CA ASN A 147 -10.18 -12.16 -27.27
C ASN A 147 -9.89 -12.76 -25.90
N SER A 148 -10.28 -14.00 -25.71
CA SER A 148 -10.12 -14.81 -24.49
C SER A 148 -8.68 -14.94 -23.98
N ASN A 149 -7.71 -14.38 -24.70
CA ASN A 149 -6.28 -14.47 -24.40
C ASN A 149 -5.67 -13.17 -23.86
N LYS A 150 -6.47 -12.17 -23.51
CA LYS A 150 -5.92 -10.94 -22.94
C LYS A 150 -5.32 -11.18 -21.57
N PRO A 151 -4.12 -10.65 -21.31
CA PRO A 151 -3.42 -10.90 -20.04
C PRO A 151 -3.97 -10.12 -18.85
N GLY A 152 -4.92 -9.21 -19.02
CA GLY A 152 -5.47 -8.34 -17.98
C GLY A 152 -4.88 -6.93 -17.98
N ASN A 153 -5.49 -6.01 -17.22
CA ASN A 153 -4.99 -4.65 -17.03
C ASN A 153 -3.78 -4.65 -16.10
N ARG A 154 -2.70 -4.05 -16.55
CA ARG A 154 -1.43 -4.06 -15.85
C ARG A 154 -0.99 -2.69 -15.44
N THR A 155 -0.44 -2.67 -14.24
CA THR A 155 0.26 -1.51 -13.73
C THR A 155 1.63 -1.93 -13.26
N SER A 156 2.58 -1.05 -13.35
CA SER A 156 3.93 -1.28 -12.85
C SER A 156 4.43 -0.07 -12.08
N GLY A 157 5.40 -0.31 -11.23
CA GLY A 157 5.98 0.76 -10.45
C GLY A 157 7.38 0.43 -9.95
N MET A 158 8.00 1.47 -9.43
CA MET A 158 9.31 1.40 -8.82
C MET A 158 9.28 2.16 -7.50
N ASP A 159 9.98 1.64 -6.52
CA ASP A 159 10.24 2.36 -5.27
C ASP A 159 11.74 2.48 -5.00
N LEU A 160 12.10 3.58 -4.38
CA LEU A 160 13.46 3.89 -4.00
C LEU A 160 13.48 4.39 -2.57
N ASN A 161 14.40 3.87 -1.76
CA ASN A 161 14.70 4.38 -0.44
C ASN A 161 16.19 4.67 -0.34
N TYR A 162 16.52 5.91 -0.03
CA TYR A 162 17.89 6.36 0.09
C TYR A 162 18.14 6.99 1.45
N ARG A 163 19.01 6.36 2.24
CA ARG A 163 19.50 6.91 3.51
C ARG A 163 20.69 7.80 3.24
N VAL A 164 20.57 9.07 3.59
CA VAL A 164 21.62 10.04 3.30
C VAL A 164 22.92 9.64 4.02
N PRO A 165 24.05 9.46 3.31
CA PRO A 165 25.33 9.13 3.91
C PRO A 165 25.73 10.18 4.97
N GLY A 166 26.26 9.71 6.11
CA GLY A 166 26.53 10.58 7.27
C GLY A 166 25.29 10.82 8.15
N LEU A 167 24.11 10.92 7.55
CA LEU A 167 22.82 11.11 8.23
C LEU A 167 21.92 9.86 8.15
N ARG A 168 22.46 8.72 7.79
CA ARG A 168 21.70 7.48 7.51
C ARG A 168 20.83 6.99 8.67
N ASN A 169 21.14 7.35 9.90
CA ASN A 169 20.36 7.01 11.08
C ASN A 169 19.23 8.02 11.34
N TRP A 170 19.23 9.14 10.64
CA TRP A 170 18.33 10.25 10.86
C TRP A 170 17.45 10.55 9.64
N LEU A 171 18.05 10.60 8.44
CA LEU A 171 17.36 11.09 7.25
C LEU A 171 17.31 10.03 6.15
N THR A 172 16.07 9.73 5.73
CA THR A 172 15.76 8.89 4.58
C THR A 172 14.94 9.69 3.58
N PHE A 173 15.38 9.71 2.33
CA PHE A 173 14.59 10.09 1.18
C PHE A 173 13.94 8.84 0.61
N TYR A 174 12.67 8.93 0.21
CA TYR A 174 12.01 7.87 -0.53
C TYR A 174 11.19 8.42 -1.68
N ALA A 175 11.04 7.65 -2.73
CA ALA A 175 10.24 7.97 -3.88
C ALA A 175 9.61 6.72 -4.47
N ASP A 176 8.39 6.83 -4.98
CA ASP A 176 7.71 5.80 -5.73
C ASP A 176 7.19 6.39 -7.03
N GLY A 177 7.34 5.64 -8.10
CA GLY A 177 6.71 5.90 -9.38
C GLY A 177 5.71 4.79 -9.71
N TYR A 178 4.58 5.15 -10.29
CA TYR A 178 3.54 4.25 -10.72
C TYR A 178 3.10 4.62 -12.13
N THR A 179 2.98 3.62 -12.99
CA THR A 179 2.51 3.82 -14.36
C THR A 179 1.47 2.76 -14.72
N ASP A 180 0.47 3.19 -15.48
CA ASP A 180 -0.55 2.31 -16.03
C ASP A 180 -0.18 1.97 -17.47
N ASP A 181 -0.39 0.71 -17.88
CA ASP A 181 -0.10 0.18 -19.21
C ASP A 181 1.36 0.26 -19.69
N GLN A 182 2.28 0.77 -18.88
CA GLN A 182 3.68 0.91 -19.24
C GLN A 182 4.57 -0.06 -18.45
N PHE A 183 5.75 -0.33 -18.98
CA PHE A 183 6.69 -1.26 -18.37
C PHE A 183 7.39 -0.68 -17.14
N SER A 184 7.70 0.61 -17.17
CA SER A 184 8.48 1.24 -16.10
C SER A 184 8.16 2.74 -15.99
N PRO A 185 7.93 3.25 -14.77
CA PRO A 185 7.70 4.68 -14.58
C PRO A 185 8.93 5.53 -14.91
N VAL A 186 10.14 4.98 -14.83
CA VAL A 186 11.36 5.72 -15.19
C VAL A 186 11.47 5.94 -16.69
N ALA A 187 11.05 4.96 -17.48
CA ALA A 187 11.06 5.08 -18.94
C ALA A 187 9.97 6.04 -19.47
N TYR A 188 8.94 6.27 -18.68
CA TYR A 188 7.78 7.11 -19.01
C TYR A 188 7.42 8.03 -17.85
N ALA A 189 8.40 8.81 -17.40
CA ALA A 189 8.28 9.66 -16.23
C ALA A 189 7.19 10.74 -16.36
N ASP A 190 6.99 11.24 -17.55
CA ASP A 190 5.96 12.20 -17.94
C ASP A 190 4.54 11.62 -17.95
N ARG A 191 4.43 10.29 -17.96
CA ARG A 191 3.15 9.53 -17.95
C ARG A 191 2.99 8.71 -16.68
N SER A 192 3.71 9.03 -15.64
CA SER A 192 3.71 8.30 -14.38
C SER A 192 3.22 9.18 -13.23
N ALA A 193 2.49 8.55 -12.32
CA ALA A 193 2.18 9.13 -11.02
C ALA A 193 3.40 9.00 -10.09
N TRP A 194 3.60 9.98 -9.24
CA TRP A 194 4.76 10.05 -8.37
C TRP A 194 4.37 10.35 -6.94
N ARG A 195 5.12 9.74 -6.03
CA ARG A 195 5.14 10.10 -4.63
C ARG A 195 6.60 10.24 -4.20
N ALA A 196 6.91 11.29 -3.47
CA ALA A 196 8.23 11.48 -2.88
C ALA A 196 8.09 12.00 -1.45
N GLY A 197 9.03 11.64 -0.60
CA GLY A 197 9.01 12.08 0.78
C GLY A 197 10.36 12.02 1.48
N LEU A 198 10.38 12.66 2.62
CA LEU A 198 11.50 12.70 3.55
C LEU A 198 11.03 12.11 4.89
N TYR A 199 11.85 11.29 5.49
CA TYR A 199 11.62 10.76 6.82
C TYR A 199 12.84 11.03 7.69
N LEU A 200 12.66 11.86 8.70
CA LEU A 200 13.62 12.17 9.73
C LEU A 200 13.29 11.34 10.97
N THR A 201 13.99 10.23 11.19
CA THR A 201 13.69 9.27 12.26
C THR A 201 13.98 9.81 13.66
N GLN A 202 14.81 10.82 13.76
CA GLN A 202 15.13 11.51 15.00
C GLN A 202 15.44 12.97 14.67
N PHE A 203 14.75 13.88 15.33
CA PHE A 203 15.07 15.30 15.20
C PHE A 203 16.37 15.62 15.96
N PRO A 204 17.32 16.37 15.37
CA PRO A 204 18.65 16.56 15.97
C PRO A 204 18.64 17.09 17.40
N LEU A 205 17.71 17.98 17.73
CA LEU A 205 17.56 18.60 19.05
C LEU A 205 16.66 17.78 19.98
N VAL A 206 15.75 16.97 19.44
CA VAL A 206 14.73 16.21 20.19
C VAL A 206 14.69 14.77 19.69
N ARG A 207 15.55 13.91 20.24
CA ARG A 207 15.72 12.52 19.77
C ARG A 207 14.45 11.65 19.80
N LYS A 208 13.43 12.07 20.54
CA LYS A 208 12.15 11.37 20.65
C LYS A 208 11.12 11.84 19.60
N LEU A 209 11.48 12.82 18.79
CA LEU A 209 10.64 13.37 17.74
C LEU A 209 11.08 12.82 16.38
N ASP A 210 10.18 12.21 15.64
CA ASP A 210 10.33 11.93 14.22
C ASP A 210 9.44 12.85 13.39
N LEU A 211 9.88 13.14 12.17
CA LEU A 211 9.15 13.94 11.19
C LEU A 211 9.11 13.23 9.86
N ARG A 212 7.96 13.23 9.23
CA ARG A 212 7.78 12.72 7.87
C ARG A 212 6.98 13.73 7.05
N VAL A 213 7.44 13.97 5.84
CA VAL A 213 6.73 14.80 4.85
C VAL A 213 6.69 14.04 3.54
N GLU A 214 5.57 14.12 2.85
CA GLU A 214 5.35 13.40 1.60
C GLU A 214 4.48 14.25 0.66
N GLY A 215 4.86 14.28 -0.62
CA GLY A 215 4.08 14.84 -1.70
C GLY A 215 3.65 13.74 -2.66
N VAL A 216 2.45 13.86 -3.22
CA VAL A 216 1.87 12.90 -4.17
C VAL A 216 1.28 13.63 -5.36
N TYR A 217 1.49 13.06 -6.54
CA TYR A 217 0.97 13.55 -7.80
C TYR A 217 0.41 12.39 -8.61
N THR A 218 -0.90 12.40 -8.82
CA THR A 218 -1.62 11.48 -9.71
C THR A 218 -2.46 12.22 -10.75
N ASP A 219 -2.15 13.50 -10.97
CA ASP A 219 -2.84 14.35 -11.93
C ASP A 219 -2.61 13.87 -13.37
N ASN A 220 -3.32 14.45 -14.31
CA ASN A 220 -3.22 14.05 -15.71
C ASN A 220 -1.76 14.07 -16.18
N PRO A 221 -1.31 13.01 -16.88
CA PRO A 221 0.08 12.97 -17.37
C PRO A 221 0.46 14.20 -18.21
N ILE A 222 1.62 14.76 -17.94
CA ILE A 222 2.15 15.94 -18.60
C ILE A 222 2.21 15.76 -20.14
N GLY A 223 2.40 14.52 -20.59
CA GLY A 223 2.42 14.17 -22.00
C GLY A 223 1.07 14.28 -22.75
N GLY A 224 -0.02 14.64 -22.08
CA GLY A 224 -1.29 15.08 -22.65
C GLY A 224 -2.04 14.13 -23.59
N ALA A 225 -1.58 12.89 -23.76
CA ALA A 225 -2.13 11.96 -24.74
C ALA A 225 -3.18 11.00 -24.19
N VAL A 226 -3.58 11.16 -22.94
CA VAL A 226 -4.53 10.28 -22.24
C VAL A 226 -5.71 11.10 -21.71
N GLY A 227 -6.87 10.46 -21.62
CA GLY A 227 -8.06 11.11 -21.08
C GLY A 227 -7.98 11.33 -19.57
N HIS A 228 -8.91 12.14 -19.04
CA HIS A 228 -9.00 12.42 -17.63
C HIS A 228 -9.26 11.18 -16.78
N GLY A 229 -8.75 11.18 -15.56
CA GLY A 229 -8.89 10.06 -14.63
C GLY A 229 -8.14 8.79 -15.04
N PHE A 230 -7.01 8.94 -15.72
CA PHE A 230 -6.22 7.86 -16.32
C PHE A 230 -5.75 6.82 -15.30
N TYR A 231 -5.15 7.24 -14.18
CA TYR A 231 -4.62 6.29 -13.19
C TYR A 231 -5.73 5.52 -12.48
N TYR A 232 -5.47 4.24 -12.22
CA TYR A 232 -6.40 3.32 -11.55
C TYR A 232 -7.71 3.06 -12.32
N PHE A 233 -7.83 3.58 -13.53
CA PHE A 233 -8.96 3.35 -14.41
C PHE A 233 -8.78 2.04 -15.18
N ASN A 234 -9.89 1.42 -15.53
CA ASN A 234 -9.90 0.33 -16.50
C ASN A 234 -11.13 0.40 -17.38
N CYS A 235 -10.94 0.22 -18.68
CA CYS A 235 -12.03 0.26 -19.65
C CYS A 235 -12.89 -1.01 -19.66
N THR A 236 -12.49 -2.07 -18.98
CA THR A 236 -13.23 -3.33 -18.89
C THR A 236 -14.08 -3.41 -17.63
N TRP A 237 -13.55 -2.97 -16.50
CA TRP A 237 -14.24 -2.98 -15.21
C TRP A 237 -14.43 -1.55 -14.70
N ARG A 238 -15.68 -1.15 -14.44
CA ARG A 238 -16.00 0.22 -14.01
C ARG A 238 -15.21 0.66 -12.80
N SER A 239 -15.07 -0.21 -11.82
CA SER A 239 -14.37 0.12 -10.59
C SER A 239 -12.85 0.10 -10.72
N GLY A 240 -12.31 -0.47 -11.81
CA GLY A 240 -10.86 -0.51 -12.06
C GLY A 240 -10.08 -1.18 -10.92
N TYR A 241 -9.09 -0.47 -10.40
CA TYR A 241 -8.30 -0.88 -9.23
C TYR A 241 -9.02 -0.51 -7.93
N ALA A 242 -10.16 -1.13 -7.66
CA ALA A 242 -10.92 -0.96 -6.43
C ALA A 242 -11.37 -2.30 -5.85
N ASN A 243 -11.71 -2.33 -4.56
CA ASN A 243 -12.33 -3.45 -3.88
C ASN A 243 -13.44 -2.91 -3.00
N HIS A 244 -14.68 -3.38 -3.17
CA HIS A 244 -15.86 -2.85 -2.48
C HIS A 244 -16.03 -1.32 -2.57
N GLY A 245 -15.60 -0.72 -3.69
CA GLY A 245 -15.63 0.71 -3.89
C GLY A 245 -14.40 1.46 -3.36
N ASP A 246 -13.58 0.84 -2.53
CA ASP A 246 -12.34 1.44 -2.02
C ASP A 246 -11.22 1.34 -3.06
N LEU A 247 -10.62 2.46 -3.40
CA LEU A 247 -9.53 2.53 -4.37
C LEU A 247 -8.29 1.81 -3.84
N ILE A 248 -7.78 0.86 -4.64
CA ILE A 248 -6.47 0.24 -4.42
C ILE A 248 -5.41 1.12 -5.09
N GLY A 249 -5.19 2.28 -4.51
CA GLY A 249 -4.35 3.31 -5.11
C GLY A 249 -3.79 4.32 -4.13
N SER A 250 -3.37 5.48 -4.63
CA SER A 250 -2.92 6.59 -3.82
C SER A 250 -4.07 7.23 -3.04
N TRP A 251 -3.76 7.76 -1.86
CA TRP A 251 -4.73 8.47 -1.03
C TRP A 251 -5.28 9.76 -1.68
N VAL A 252 -4.56 10.36 -2.62
CA VAL A 252 -5.08 11.50 -3.41
C VAL A 252 -6.08 11.06 -4.50
N GLY A 253 -6.26 9.73 -4.69
CA GLY A 253 -7.17 9.20 -5.70
C GLY A 253 -6.65 9.33 -7.12
N ARG A 254 -7.60 9.46 -8.05
CA ARG A 254 -7.36 9.66 -9.47
C ARG A 254 -7.28 11.16 -9.75
N GLU A 255 -6.33 11.57 -10.58
CA GLU A 255 -6.15 12.94 -11.06
C GLU A 255 -6.14 13.98 -9.91
N GLY A 256 -5.29 13.70 -8.93
CA GLY A 256 -5.13 14.52 -7.74
C GLY A 256 -3.68 14.79 -7.40
N GLN A 257 -3.48 15.78 -6.58
CA GLN A 257 -2.19 16.11 -5.98
C GLN A 257 -2.38 16.49 -4.52
N GLY A 258 -1.36 16.25 -3.71
CA GLY A 258 -1.46 16.59 -2.30
C GLY A 258 -0.15 16.40 -1.55
N ALA A 259 -0.16 16.86 -0.32
CA ALA A 259 0.94 16.73 0.62
C ALA A 259 0.43 16.22 1.98
N GLN A 260 1.27 15.45 2.64
CA GLN A 260 1.04 15.01 4.02
C GLN A 260 2.28 15.27 4.86
N ALA A 261 2.07 15.58 6.14
CA ALA A 261 3.14 15.70 7.12
C ALA A 261 2.73 15.03 8.44
N TRP A 262 3.69 14.41 9.10
CA TRP A 262 3.52 13.80 10.41
C TRP A 262 4.66 14.21 11.32
N GLY A 263 4.33 14.60 12.54
CA GLY A 263 5.27 14.77 13.62
C GLY A 263 4.88 13.83 14.76
N THR A 264 5.79 12.90 15.13
CA THR A 264 5.51 11.90 16.15
C THR A 264 6.48 12.04 17.31
N TYR A 265 5.96 12.30 18.51
CA TYR A 265 6.73 12.32 19.73
C TYR A 265 6.55 11.02 20.51
N HIS A 266 7.64 10.31 20.75
CA HIS A 266 7.66 9.06 21.48
C HIS A 266 7.95 9.27 22.97
N PHE A 267 6.93 9.15 23.82
CA PHE A 267 7.11 9.17 25.28
C PHE A 267 7.87 7.92 25.74
N SER A 268 7.48 6.76 25.16
CA SER A 268 8.08 5.45 25.41
C SER A 268 8.02 4.60 24.11
N PRO A 269 8.63 3.41 24.08
CA PRO A 269 8.49 2.51 22.94
C PRO A 269 7.05 2.12 22.56
N ARG A 270 6.09 2.28 23.50
CA ARG A 270 4.69 1.91 23.32
C ARG A 270 3.72 3.09 23.46
N SER A 271 4.24 4.30 23.69
CA SER A 271 3.40 5.48 23.89
C SER A 271 3.90 6.63 23.03
N LEU A 272 3.01 7.22 22.26
CA LEU A 272 3.32 8.30 21.32
C LEU A 272 2.19 9.33 21.25
N LEU A 273 2.56 10.53 20.82
CA LEU A 273 1.66 11.55 20.35
C LEU A 273 2.03 11.88 18.91
N GLN A 274 1.08 11.85 18.00
CA GLN A 274 1.29 12.18 16.61
C GLN A 274 0.35 13.32 16.20
N LEU A 275 0.93 14.30 15.54
CA LEU A 275 0.22 15.34 14.79
C LEU A 275 0.32 14.97 13.31
N ASN A 276 -0.75 15.11 12.57
CA ASN A 276 -0.76 14.94 11.13
C ASN A 276 -1.47 16.11 10.45
N PHE A 277 -0.98 16.42 9.28
CA PHE A 277 -1.59 17.38 8.35
C PHE A 277 -1.69 16.73 6.98
N ARG A 278 -2.80 16.96 6.29
CA ARG A 278 -2.99 16.54 4.91
C ARG A 278 -3.70 17.63 4.14
N ASP A 279 -3.22 17.87 2.93
CA ASP A 279 -3.84 18.75 1.95
C ASP A 279 -3.93 18.04 0.61
N GLN A 280 -5.09 18.13 -0.05
CA GLN A 280 -5.38 17.45 -1.30
C GLN A 280 -6.18 18.36 -2.22
N LYS A 281 -5.86 18.29 -3.51
CA LYS A 281 -6.61 18.92 -4.59
C LYS A 281 -6.87 17.90 -5.69
N VAL A 282 -8.08 17.89 -6.22
CA VAL A 282 -8.51 17.06 -7.35
C VAL A 282 -8.84 17.96 -8.55
N SER A 283 -8.45 17.54 -9.75
CA SER A 283 -8.64 18.28 -10.97
C SER A 283 -10.12 18.58 -11.25
N GLN A 284 -10.41 19.80 -11.64
CA GLN A 284 -11.76 20.23 -12.07
C GLN A 284 -12.14 19.68 -13.45
N GLU A 285 -11.18 19.21 -14.22
CA GLU A 285 -11.39 18.58 -15.53
C GLU A 285 -11.83 17.11 -15.35
N PHE A 286 -11.41 16.48 -14.24
CA PHE A 286 -11.83 15.13 -13.89
C PHE A 286 -13.13 15.10 -13.09
N ILE A 287 -13.26 15.96 -12.08
CA ILE A 287 -14.49 16.10 -11.28
C ILE A 287 -15.05 17.51 -11.53
N PRO A 288 -16.29 17.66 -12.02
CA PRO A 288 -16.89 18.99 -12.25
C PRO A 288 -16.80 19.89 -11.02
N GLY A 289 -16.13 21.01 -11.19
CA GLY A 289 -15.85 21.96 -10.09
C GLY A 289 -14.63 21.60 -9.24
N GLY A 290 -13.96 20.52 -9.54
CA GLY A 290 -12.80 20.05 -8.78
C GLY A 290 -13.11 19.60 -7.38
N GLY A 291 -12.08 19.50 -6.55
CA GLY A 291 -12.23 19.17 -5.13
C GLY A 291 -11.00 19.56 -4.33
N THR A 292 -11.21 19.95 -3.10
CA THR A 292 -10.13 20.17 -2.12
C THR A 292 -10.49 19.51 -0.80
N LEU A 293 -9.47 19.02 -0.09
CA LEU A 293 -9.60 18.49 1.25
C LEU A 293 -8.36 18.86 2.04
N THR A 294 -8.56 19.48 3.19
CA THR A 294 -7.50 19.76 4.17
C THR A 294 -7.90 19.15 5.48
N ASP A 295 -7.05 18.36 6.10
CA ASP A 295 -7.31 17.85 7.44
C ASP A 295 -6.10 18.00 8.38
N VAL A 296 -6.43 18.16 9.65
CA VAL A 296 -5.48 18.19 10.76
C VAL A 296 -5.93 17.17 11.78
N GLY A 297 -5.03 16.29 12.17
CA GLY A 297 -5.34 15.25 13.15
C GLY A 297 -4.33 15.18 14.29
N VAL A 298 -4.82 14.72 15.42
CA VAL A 298 -4.04 14.39 16.61
C VAL A 298 -4.35 12.96 16.99
N ARG A 299 -3.32 12.17 17.25
CA ARG A 299 -3.45 10.82 17.77
C ARG A 299 -2.53 10.64 18.97
N CYS A 300 -3.06 10.02 20.02
CA CYS A 300 -2.31 9.64 21.21
C CYS A 300 -2.49 8.14 21.44
N ASP A 301 -1.41 7.39 21.41
CA ASP A 301 -1.37 5.99 21.85
C ASP A 301 -0.62 5.97 23.18
N TYR A 302 -1.25 5.45 24.22
CA TYR A 302 -0.67 5.41 25.56
C TYR A 302 -0.82 4.02 26.20
N GLN A 303 0.30 3.46 26.62
CA GLN A 303 0.33 2.21 27.33
C GLN A 303 0.14 2.47 28.84
N VAL A 304 -1.04 2.21 29.36
CA VAL A 304 -1.39 2.46 30.78
C VAL A 304 -0.82 1.37 31.67
N LEU A 305 -0.98 0.11 31.27
CA LEU A 305 -0.46 -1.08 31.93
C LEU A 305 0.19 -2.00 30.90
N PRO A 306 1.02 -2.96 31.31
CA PRO A 306 1.60 -3.90 30.34
C PRO A 306 0.56 -4.63 29.46
N SER A 307 -0.67 -4.78 29.98
CA SER A 307 -1.79 -5.44 29.30
C SER A 307 -2.86 -4.48 28.78
N VAL A 308 -2.77 -3.18 29.07
CA VAL A 308 -3.84 -2.21 28.72
C VAL A 308 -3.24 -1.02 27.99
N GLY A 309 -3.68 -0.81 26.76
CA GLY A 309 -3.38 0.38 25.95
C GLY A 309 -4.62 1.19 25.66
N ILE A 310 -4.46 2.48 25.52
CA ILE A 310 -5.48 3.42 25.05
C ILE A 310 -4.98 4.10 23.79
N SER A 311 -5.82 4.14 22.76
CA SER A 311 -5.60 4.92 21.54
C SER A 311 -6.74 5.90 21.37
N ALA A 312 -6.44 7.18 21.32
CA ALA A 312 -7.41 8.25 21.08
C ALA A 312 -6.98 9.06 19.86
N SER A 313 -7.93 9.46 19.03
CA SER A 313 -7.67 10.37 17.92
C SER A 313 -8.80 11.35 17.70
N VAL A 314 -8.43 12.55 17.23
CA VAL A 314 -9.36 13.58 16.76
C VAL A 314 -8.82 14.11 15.44
N GLN A 315 -9.71 14.29 14.47
CA GLN A 315 -9.41 14.82 13.15
C GLN A 315 -10.44 15.89 12.79
N ASP A 316 -9.99 17.05 12.35
CA ASP A 316 -10.79 18.14 11.82
C ASP A 316 -10.57 18.22 10.32
N GLU A 317 -11.64 18.10 9.54
CA GLU A 317 -11.64 18.03 8.09
C GLU A 317 -12.39 19.22 7.50
N HIS A 318 -11.76 19.87 6.54
CA HIS A 318 -12.37 20.90 5.70
C HIS A 318 -12.32 20.43 4.26
N TRP A 319 -13.47 20.34 3.60
CA TRP A 319 -13.51 19.90 2.23
C TRP A 319 -14.50 20.67 1.37
N LEU A 320 -14.22 20.72 0.08
CA LEU A 320 -15.06 21.30 -0.96
C LEU A 320 -15.08 20.37 -2.15
N PHE A 321 -16.19 19.66 -2.33
CA PHE A 321 -16.44 18.82 -3.52
C PHE A 321 -17.84 19.18 -4.04
N PRO A 322 -17.96 20.16 -4.97
CA PRO A 322 -19.26 20.68 -5.41
C PRO A 322 -20.18 19.62 -6.01
N VAL A 323 -19.59 18.55 -6.59
CA VAL A 323 -20.34 17.41 -7.14
C VAL A 323 -21.02 16.56 -6.08
N ILE A 324 -20.52 16.58 -4.84
CA ILE A 324 -21.10 15.85 -3.70
C ILE A 324 -22.08 16.76 -2.95
N GLN A 325 -21.60 17.95 -2.58
CA GLN A 325 -22.37 18.93 -1.82
C GLN A 325 -21.89 20.35 -2.13
N PRO A 326 -22.81 21.28 -2.43
CA PRO A 326 -22.42 22.66 -2.70
C PRO A 326 -21.88 23.35 -1.43
N GLY A 327 -20.84 24.17 -1.64
CA GLY A 327 -20.19 24.95 -0.58
C GLY A 327 -19.15 24.15 0.22
N ALA A 328 -18.34 24.89 0.98
CA ALA A 328 -17.34 24.30 1.85
C ALA A 328 -17.98 23.55 3.03
N GLN A 329 -17.51 22.38 3.31
CA GLN A 329 -17.99 21.51 4.38
C GLN A 329 -16.91 21.37 5.46
N LYS A 330 -17.37 21.12 6.68
CA LYS A 330 -16.51 20.85 7.82
C LYS A 330 -16.99 19.61 8.56
N ASN A 331 -16.07 18.76 8.94
CA ASN A 331 -16.36 17.56 9.71
C ASN A 331 -15.33 17.38 10.83
N VAL A 332 -15.76 16.85 11.96
CA VAL A 332 -14.88 16.46 13.07
C VAL A 332 -15.13 15.00 13.38
N ALA A 333 -14.09 14.20 13.27
CA ALA A 333 -14.12 12.78 13.62
C ALA A 333 -13.29 12.56 14.89
N ALA A 334 -13.82 11.78 15.83
CA ALA A 334 -13.11 11.39 17.05
C ALA A 334 -13.23 9.88 17.26
N SER A 335 -12.17 9.25 17.73
CA SER A 335 -12.18 7.85 18.10
C SER A 335 -11.46 7.59 19.41
N LEU A 336 -11.97 6.61 20.18
CA LEU A 336 -11.35 6.11 21.39
C LEU A 336 -11.37 4.59 21.34
N GLN A 337 -10.21 3.98 21.51
CA GLN A 337 -10.04 2.53 21.53
C GLN A 337 -9.28 2.11 22.79
N ILE A 338 -9.81 1.13 23.50
CA ILE A 338 -9.12 0.48 24.61
C ILE A 338 -8.68 -0.90 24.14
N LEU A 339 -7.37 -1.16 24.23
CA LEU A 339 -6.76 -2.43 23.82
C LEU A 339 -6.36 -3.21 25.07
N PHE A 340 -6.95 -4.39 25.24
CA PHE A 340 -6.59 -5.33 26.30
C PHE A 340 -5.83 -6.51 25.72
N GLN A 341 -4.58 -6.72 26.17
CA GLN A 341 -3.72 -7.83 25.77
C GLN A 341 -3.31 -8.63 27.02
N PRO A 342 -4.04 -9.68 27.41
CA PRO A 342 -3.71 -10.48 28.57
C PRO A 342 -2.35 -11.16 28.39
N GLN A 343 -1.41 -10.88 29.27
CA GLN A 343 -0.02 -11.36 29.15
C GLN A 343 0.19 -12.84 29.45
N LYS A 344 -0.81 -13.56 29.95
CA LYS A 344 -0.69 -15.00 30.24
C LYS A 344 -2.05 -15.70 30.25
N LEU A 345 -2.52 -16.14 29.10
CA LEU A 345 -3.55 -17.20 29.12
C LEU A 345 -3.03 -18.58 28.67
N PHE A 346 -1.81 -18.67 28.16
CA PHE A 346 -1.27 -19.96 27.67
C PHE A 346 0.23 -20.17 27.94
N GLN A 347 0.73 -19.89 29.15
CA GLN A 347 1.87 -20.65 29.60
C GLN A 347 1.35 -21.93 30.25
N HIS A 348 1.09 -22.94 29.42
CA HIS A 348 1.09 -24.30 29.92
C HIS A 348 2.51 -24.55 30.45
N SER A 349 2.62 -24.58 31.77
CA SER A 349 3.76 -25.12 32.45
C SER A 349 3.92 -26.59 31.97
N ALA A 350 4.85 -26.80 31.06
CA ALA A 350 5.41 -28.11 30.89
C ALA A 350 6.14 -28.41 32.20
N LYS A 351 5.41 -28.96 33.19
CA LYS A 351 6.01 -29.62 34.31
C LYS A 351 6.86 -30.75 33.71
N SER A 352 8.16 -30.58 33.77
CA SER A 352 9.08 -31.69 33.60
C SER A 352 8.78 -32.66 34.71
N ASP A 353 8.07 -33.75 34.41
CA ASP A 353 8.09 -34.95 35.22
C ASP A 353 9.54 -35.46 35.21
N GLY A 354 10.29 -35.05 36.21
CA GLY A 354 11.54 -35.67 36.56
C GLY A 354 11.26 -37.11 37.00
N GLY A 355 11.36 -38.00 36.03
CA GLY A 355 11.40 -39.42 36.33
C GLY A 355 12.58 -39.71 37.25
N ALA A 356 12.28 -40.15 38.45
CA ALA A 356 13.24 -40.67 39.41
C ALA A 356 13.96 -41.85 38.76
N ASP A 357 15.25 -41.70 38.59
CA ASP A 357 16.16 -42.79 38.27
C ASP A 357 16.40 -43.62 39.55
N THR A 358 15.82 -44.79 39.59
CA THR A 358 16.18 -45.81 40.57
C THR A 358 17.36 -46.58 40.02
N SER A 359 18.53 -46.22 40.51
CA SER A 359 19.71 -47.07 40.49
C SER A 359 19.41 -48.40 41.24
N ASP A 360 19.60 -49.50 40.58
CA ASP A 360 19.94 -50.73 41.32
C ASP A 360 21.15 -51.38 40.64
N GLY A 361 22.03 -51.76 41.55
CA GLY A 361 23.36 -52.25 41.28
C GLY A 361 23.44 -53.68 40.90
N GLY A 362 24.56 -54.11 40.43
CA GLY A 362 24.94 -55.47 40.21
C GLY A 362 26.30 -55.62 39.56
N ARG A 363 27.28 -55.80 40.40
CA ARG A 363 28.58 -56.42 40.08
C ARG A 363 28.41 -57.92 39.83
N PRO A 364 29.40 -58.67 39.39
CA PRO A 364 30.85 -58.38 39.31
C PRO A 364 31.46 -58.11 37.96
#